data_a71af2748f2a5c540bad08037b461124
#
_entry.id   a71af2748f2a5c540bad08037b461124
#
_cell.length_a   1.000
_cell.length_b   1.000
_cell.length_c   1.000
_cell.angle_alpha   90.00
_cell.angle_beta   90.00
_cell.angle_gamma   90.00
#
_symmetry.space_group_name_H-M   'P 1'
#
loop_
_entity.id
_entity.type
_entity.pdbx_description
1 polymer ?
#
loop_
_entity_poly.entity_id
_entity_poly.type
_entity_poly.pdbx_seq_one_letter_code
_entity_poly.pdbx_strand_id
1 'polypeptide(L)'
;MIETPRGKKVIETFLQSIYDIDNQLCLEKEVNTLPDWAEDFHILDEIKTIDAKRQAEQRIEKLKKALETEQKKLEHIINYKRLLTETGAPLENIVKQVLSELGFELCPTEEKRSDVIAKYADIDIVAEIKGVGKSAAEKHAAQLEKWASQFLIDHGHQPRALLIVNGYNMLPLDQRTEEVFPDQMLKYSTSREQTLITTTQLLCLFIEIQKHPECQEERIQELLSTIGRYNRYTDYSEFITQ
;
A
#
# COMPACT_ATOMS: atom_id res chain seq x y z
N MET A 1 21.30 -31.69 -15.27
CA MET A 1 20.46 -30.77 -16.07
C MET A 1 21.20 -30.10 -17.24
N ILE A 2 22.53 -30.14 -17.27
CA ILE A 2 23.36 -29.52 -18.33
C ILE A 2 23.53 -30.39 -19.55
N GLU A 3 23.33 -31.72 -19.43
CA GLU A 3 23.56 -32.69 -20.50
C GLU A 3 22.37 -32.91 -21.47
N THR A 4 21.26 -32.21 -21.27
CA THR A 4 20.14 -32.27 -22.21
C THR A 4 20.39 -31.38 -23.43
N PRO A 5 19.90 -31.73 -24.65
CA PRO A 5 20.05 -30.92 -25.85
C PRO A 5 19.56 -29.49 -25.65
N ARG A 6 18.53 -29.29 -24.81
CA ARG A 6 18.00 -27.95 -24.44
C ARG A 6 18.95 -27.18 -23.53
N GLY A 7 19.63 -27.86 -22.60
CA GLY A 7 20.64 -27.24 -21.71
C GLY A 7 21.87 -26.78 -22.48
N LYS A 8 22.36 -27.60 -23.46
CA LYS A 8 23.48 -27.18 -24.33
C LYS A 8 23.16 -25.92 -25.16
N LYS A 9 21.97 -25.87 -25.75
CA LYS A 9 21.52 -24.70 -26.54
C LYS A 9 21.43 -23.39 -25.70
N VAL A 10 20.97 -23.50 -24.46
CA VAL A 10 20.94 -22.33 -23.54
C VAL A 10 22.34 -21.83 -23.22
N ILE A 11 23.29 -22.75 -22.95
CA ILE A 11 24.69 -22.38 -22.67
C ILE A 11 25.35 -21.78 -23.90
N GLU A 12 25.15 -22.33 -25.08
CA GLU A 12 25.66 -21.79 -26.35
C GLU A 12 25.15 -20.35 -26.59
N THR A 13 23.83 -20.12 -26.41
CA THR A 13 23.25 -18.78 -26.56
C THR A 13 23.83 -17.78 -25.54
N PHE A 14 24.02 -18.22 -24.30
CA PHE A 14 24.62 -17.38 -23.24
C PHE A 14 26.08 -17.04 -23.55
N LEU A 15 26.88 -18.02 -23.95
CA LEU A 15 28.28 -17.80 -24.32
C LEU A 15 28.39 -16.88 -25.56
N GLN A 16 27.51 -17.04 -26.54
CA GLN A 16 27.45 -16.15 -27.68
C GLN A 16 27.12 -14.71 -27.26
N SER A 17 26.17 -14.52 -26.35
CA SER A 17 25.84 -13.18 -25.85
C SER A 17 26.99 -12.51 -25.12
N ILE A 18 27.78 -13.29 -24.32
CA ILE A 18 28.99 -12.78 -23.66
C ILE A 18 30.05 -12.40 -24.72
N TYR A 19 30.26 -13.23 -25.72
CA TYR A 19 31.22 -12.96 -26.79
C TYR A 19 30.83 -11.72 -27.60
N ASP A 20 29.56 -11.54 -27.90
CA ASP A 20 29.06 -10.36 -28.63
C ASP A 20 29.25 -9.07 -27.81
N ILE A 21 29.00 -9.12 -26.50
CA ILE A 21 29.24 -8.01 -25.58
C ILE A 21 30.73 -7.68 -25.49
N ASP A 22 31.59 -8.69 -25.36
CA ASP A 22 33.04 -8.48 -25.30
C ASP A 22 33.59 -7.87 -26.60
N ASN A 23 33.12 -8.36 -27.76
CA ASN A 23 33.45 -7.76 -29.04
C ASN A 23 32.98 -6.28 -29.17
N GLN A 24 31.77 -5.97 -28.70
CA GLN A 24 31.31 -4.57 -28.69
C GLN A 24 32.19 -3.69 -27.80
N LEU A 25 32.54 -4.16 -26.61
CA LEU A 25 33.43 -3.42 -25.70
C LEU A 25 34.84 -3.27 -26.25
N CYS A 26 35.35 -4.28 -26.96
CA CYS A 26 36.66 -4.20 -27.63
C CYS A 26 36.64 -3.21 -28.80
N LEU A 27 35.60 -3.22 -29.64
CA LEU A 27 35.43 -2.29 -30.75
C LEU A 27 35.29 -0.84 -30.24
N GLU A 28 34.57 -0.62 -29.12
CA GLU A 28 34.47 0.70 -28.47
C GLU A 28 35.83 1.18 -27.93
N LYS A 29 36.69 0.28 -27.44
CA LYS A 29 38.03 0.60 -26.99
C LYS A 29 38.97 0.94 -28.14
N GLU A 30 38.88 0.22 -29.27
CA GLU A 30 39.78 0.44 -30.41
C GLU A 30 39.45 1.76 -31.15
N VAL A 31 38.17 2.22 -31.11
CA VAL A 31 37.75 3.45 -31.83
C VAL A 31 38.13 4.75 -31.11
N ASN A 32 38.55 4.69 -29.82
CA ASN A 32 38.70 5.90 -29.00
C ASN A 32 40.10 6.12 -28.38
N THR A 33 41.15 5.42 -28.81
CA THR A 33 42.50 5.69 -28.28
C THR A 33 43.25 6.69 -29.17
N LEU A 34 42.85 7.95 -29.07
CA LEU A 34 43.73 9.03 -29.47
C LEU A 34 44.95 9.08 -28.54
N PRO A 35 46.14 9.40 -29.03
CA PRO A 35 47.29 9.65 -28.14
C PRO A 35 46.98 10.78 -27.15
N ASP A 36 47.47 10.68 -25.90
CA ASP A 36 47.18 11.65 -24.84
C ASP A 36 47.41 13.11 -25.26
N TRP A 37 48.44 13.34 -26.07
CA TRP A 37 48.75 14.68 -26.56
C TRP A 37 47.70 15.27 -27.48
N ALA A 38 46.84 14.44 -28.12
CA ALA A 38 45.78 14.92 -29.02
C ALA A 38 44.61 15.56 -28.26
N GLU A 39 44.44 15.22 -26.97
CA GLU A 39 43.41 15.83 -26.09
C GLU A 39 43.71 17.29 -25.76
N ASP A 40 45.02 17.72 -25.89
CA ASP A 40 45.44 19.09 -25.63
C ASP A 40 45.08 20.04 -26.85
N PHE A 41 44.69 19.48 -27.98
CA PHE A 41 44.42 20.23 -29.21
C PHE A 41 42.93 20.14 -29.61
N HIS A 42 42.24 21.25 -29.47
CA HIS A 42 40.80 21.31 -29.81
C HIS A 42 40.61 21.76 -31.26
N ILE A 43 39.71 21.09 -31.99
CA ILE A 43 39.39 21.38 -33.38
C ILE A 43 37.90 21.75 -33.51
N LEU A 44 37.59 22.60 -34.51
CA LEU A 44 36.24 23.05 -34.83
C LEU A 44 35.48 23.55 -33.58
N ASP A 45 34.25 23.07 -33.36
CA ASP A 45 33.41 23.43 -32.21
C ASP A 45 33.51 22.38 -31.05
N GLU A 46 34.62 21.69 -30.92
CA GLU A 46 34.81 20.61 -29.97
C GLU A 46 34.49 21.05 -28.51
N ILE A 47 35.08 22.16 -28.07
CA ILE A 47 34.81 22.69 -26.68
C ILE A 47 33.32 22.94 -26.45
N LYS A 48 32.63 23.55 -27.43
CA LYS A 48 31.20 23.82 -27.33
C LYS A 48 30.39 22.52 -27.28
N THR A 49 30.84 21.50 -28.03
CA THR A 49 30.20 20.18 -28.07
C THR A 49 30.39 19.42 -26.75
N ILE A 50 31.60 19.50 -26.18
CA ILE A 50 31.91 18.94 -24.84
C ILE A 50 31.02 19.62 -23.79
N ASP A 51 30.90 20.93 -23.78
CA ASP A 51 30.05 21.67 -22.84
C ASP A 51 28.57 21.32 -23.02
N ALA A 52 28.10 21.22 -24.28
CA ALA A 52 26.72 20.79 -24.57
C ALA A 52 26.45 19.35 -24.08
N LYS A 53 27.38 18.43 -24.31
CA LYS A 53 27.32 17.05 -23.79
C LYS A 53 27.23 17.04 -22.26
N ARG A 54 28.11 17.75 -21.58
CA ARG A 54 28.11 17.85 -20.12
C ARG A 54 26.81 18.42 -19.56
N GLN A 55 26.26 19.46 -20.22
CA GLN A 55 24.94 20.00 -19.84
C GLN A 55 23.81 18.98 -20.06
N ALA A 56 23.86 18.23 -21.15
CA ALA A 56 22.87 17.16 -21.43
C ALA A 56 22.96 16.04 -20.38
N GLU A 57 24.16 15.60 -20.02
CA GLU A 57 24.40 14.61 -18.96
C GLU A 57 23.85 15.07 -17.61
N GLN A 58 24.09 16.34 -17.24
CA GLN A 58 23.54 16.91 -16.01
C GLN A 58 21.99 16.97 -16.03
N ARG A 59 21.39 17.25 -17.19
CA ARG A 59 19.92 17.21 -17.35
C ARG A 59 19.38 15.79 -17.22
N ILE A 60 20.05 14.82 -17.82
CA ILE A 60 19.67 13.40 -17.72
C ILE A 60 19.71 12.96 -16.24
N GLU A 61 20.75 13.30 -15.49
CA GLU A 61 20.88 12.96 -14.09
C GLU A 61 19.77 13.60 -13.22
N LYS A 62 19.42 14.86 -13.48
CA LYS A 62 18.31 15.52 -12.81
C LYS A 62 16.95 14.85 -13.13
N LEU A 63 16.73 14.50 -14.40
CA LEU A 63 15.50 13.83 -14.82
C LEU A 63 15.38 12.42 -14.25
N LYS A 64 16.49 11.68 -14.17
CA LYS A 64 16.50 10.35 -13.51
C LYS A 64 16.09 10.44 -12.03
N LYS A 65 16.63 11.40 -11.29
CA LYS A 65 16.24 11.63 -9.88
C LYS A 65 14.78 12.05 -9.73
N ALA A 66 14.29 12.91 -10.63
CA ALA A 66 12.88 13.29 -10.63
C ALA A 66 11.98 12.07 -10.92
N LEU A 67 12.33 11.26 -11.92
CA LEU A 67 11.59 10.03 -12.24
C LEU A 67 11.55 9.06 -11.07
N GLU A 68 12.68 8.81 -10.41
CA GLU A 68 12.74 7.94 -9.22
C GLU A 68 11.81 8.45 -8.10
N THR A 69 11.78 9.78 -7.90
CA THR A 69 10.88 10.39 -6.92
C THR A 69 9.42 10.16 -7.25
N GLU A 70 9.02 10.35 -8.51
CA GLU A 70 7.64 10.14 -8.94
C GLU A 70 7.25 8.65 -8.92
N GLN A 71 8.18 7.74 -9.25
CA GLN A 71 7.96 6.30 -9.12
C GLN A 71 7.69 5.89 -7.67
N LYS A 72 8.48 6.37 -6.71
CA LYS A 72 8.25 6.11 -5.27
C LYS A 72 6.91 6.64 -4.79
N LYS A 73 6.50 7.84 -5.23
CA LYS A 73 5.17 8.37 -4.93
C LYS A 73 4.05 7.49 -5.50
N LEU A 74 4.19 7.06 -6.75
CA LEU A 74 3.21 6.19 -7.40
C LEU A 74 3.10 4.84 -6.67
N GLU A 75 4.23 4.21 -6.34
CA GLU A 75 4.26 2.96 -5.57
C GLU A 75 3.56 3.11 -4.21
N HIS A 76 3.80 4.21 -3.52
CA HIS A 76 3.13 4.51 -2.25
C HIS A 76 1.62 4.64 -2.42
N ILE A 77 1.14 5.38 -3.44
CA ILE A 77 -0.28 5.51 -3.74
C ILE A 77 -0.90 4.15 -4.11
N ILE A 78 -0.23 3.37 -4.95
CA ILE A 78 -0.71 2.04 -5.36
C ILE A 78 -0.82 1.10 -4.17
N ASN A 79 0.05 1.23 -3.16
CA ASN A 79 0.03 0.38 -1.97
C ASN A 79 -1.33 0.43 -1.25
N TYR A 80 -2.04 1.57 -1.23
CA TYR A 80 -3.37 1.67 -0.61
C TYR A 80 -4.43 0.81 -1.30
N LYS A 81 -4.25 0.42 -2.58
CA LYS A 81 -5.16 -0.51 -3.26
C LYS A 81 -5.20 -1.89 -2.61
N ARG A 82 -4.23 -2.22 -1.77
CA ARG A 82 -4.23 -3.45 -0.96
C ARG A 82 -5.39 -3.53 0.02
N LEU A 83 -5.94 -2.39 0.47
CA LEU A 83 -7.19 -2.36 1.23
C LEU A 83 -8.35 -3.02 0.48
N LEU A 84 -8.31 -3.03 -0.84
CA LEU A 84 -9.37 -3.56 -1.70
C LEU A 84 -9.16 -5.03 -2.07
N THR A 85 -7.92 -5.53 -2.02
CA THR A 85 -7.56 -6.83 -2.60
C THR A 85 -7.00 -7.83 -1.61
N GLU A 86 -6.37 -7.38 -0.53
CA GLU A 86 -5.61 -8.24 0.37
C GLU A 86 -6.46 -8.89 1.48
N THR A 87 -5.87 -9.91 2.10
CA THR A 87 -6.41 -10.63 3.26
C THR A 87 -5.28 -10.94 4.25
N GLY A 88 -5.61 -11.32 5.49
CA GLY A 88 -4.64 -11.71 6.52
C GLY A 88 -3.57 -10.64 6.78
N ALA A 89 -2.34 -11.04 7.05
CA ALA A 89 -1.27 -10.14 7.45
C ALA A 89 -0.99 -8.98 6.46
N PRO A 90 -1.03 -9.13 5.12
CA PRO A 90 -0.91 -8.00 4.20
C PRO A 90 -2.02 -6.97 4.37
N LEU A 91 -3.27 -7.41 4.60
CA LEU A 91 -4.39 -6.50 4.88
C LEU A 91 -4.22 -5.81 6.24
N GLU A 92 -3.85 -6.54 7.27
CA GLU A 92 -3.59 -5.97 8.60
C GLU A 92 -2.52 -4.87 8.55
N ASN A 93 -1.43 -5.11 7.81
CA ASN A 93 -0.34 -4.15 7.68
C ASN A 93 -0.78 -2.86 7.00
N ILE A 94 -1.54 -2.93 5.90
CA ILE A 94 -2.01 -1.73 5.21
C ILE A 94 -3.07 -0.98 6.02
N VAL A 95 -3.95 -1.68 6.74
CA VAL A 95 -4.92 -1.05 7.66
C VAL A 95 -4.19 -0.32 8.78
N LYS A 96 -3.18 -0.95 9.41
CA LYS A 96 -2.35 -0.30 10.44
C LYS A 96 -1.67 0.96 9.92
N GLN A 97 -1.10 0.90 8.70
CA GLN A 97 -0.50 2.07 8.07
C GLN A 97 -1.53 3.20 7.90
N VAL A 98 -2.70 2.90 7.34
CA VAL A 98 -3.75 3.90 7.11
C VAL A 98 -4.27 4.49 8.43
N LEU A 99 -4.49 3.67 9.45
CA LEU A 99 -4.88 4.16 10.78
C LEU A 99 -3.82 5.10 11.37
N SER A 100 -2.52 4.74 11.26
CA SER A 100 -1.44 5.61 11.72
C SER A 100 -1.42 6.95 10.98
N GLU A 101 -1.64 6.94 9.66
CA GLU A 101 -1.69 8.17 8.84
C GLU A 101 -2.96 9.00 9.09
N LEU A 102 -4.02 8.39 9.60
CA LEU A 102 -5.22 9.05 10.11
C LEU A 102 -5.06 9.60 11.55
N GLY A 103 -3.86 9.47 12.13
CA GLY A 103 -3.55 10.01 13.45
C GLY A 103 -3.83 9.08 14.63
N PHE A 104 -4.10 7.78 14.38
CA PHE A 104 -4.20 6.80 15.44
C PHE A 104 -2.81 6.39 15.93
N GLU A 105 -2.59 6.44 17.23
CA GLU A 105 -1.39 5.94 17.88
C GLU A 105 -1.51 4.42 18.06
N LEU A 106 -0.75 3.66 17.28
CA LEU A 106 -0.75 2.19 17.35
C LEU A 106 0.00 1.71 18.58
N CYS A 107 -0.64 0.85 19.39
CA CYS A 107 -0.03 0.21 20.53
C CYS A 107 0.54 -1.17 20.14
N PRO A 108 1.61 -1.65 20.80
CA PRO A 108 2.10 -3.01 20.61
C PRO A 108 1.01 -4.03 20.95
N THR A 109 0.79 -4.99 20.06
CA THR A 109 -0.11 -6.12 20.28
C THR A 109 0.70 -7.39 20.53
N GLU A 110 0.27 -8.22 21.49
CA GLU A 110 0.85 -9.54 21.70
C GLU A 110 0.39 -10.50 20.60
N GLU A 111 1.24 -11.48 20.26
CA GLU A 111 0.86 -12.53 19.32
C GLU A 111 -0.43 -13.25 19.77
N LYS A 112 -1.33 -13.51 18.82
CA LYS A 112 -2.63 -14.18 19.03
C LYS A 112 -3.67 -13.39 19.84
N ARG A 113 -3.53 -12.08 19.96
CA ARG A 113 -4.53 -11.15 20.47
C ARG A 113 -5.22 -10.39 19.32
N SER A 114 -5.85 -9.23 19.62
CA SER A 114 -6.48 -8.37 18.60
C SER A 114 -5.50 -7.96 17.49
N ASP A 115 -6.02 -7.78 16.28
CA ASP A 115 -5.20 -7.37 15.15
C ASP A 115 -4.63 -5.96 15.33
N VAL A 116 -5.40 -5.06 16.00
CA VAL A 116 -4.99 -3.69 16.33
C VAL A 116 -5.45 -3.30 17.72
N ILE A 117 -4.55 -2.69 18.48
CA ILE A 117 -4.86 -1.83 19.62
C ILE A 117 -4.30 -0.46 19.25
N ALA A 118 -5.13 0.58 19.37
CA ALA A 118 -4.73 1.94 19.05
C ALA A 118 -5.39 2.96 19.97
N LYS A 119 -4.89 4.19 19.93
CA LYS A 119 -5.47 5.32 20.64
C LYS A 119 -5.68 6.49 19.67
N TYR A 120 -6.82 7.17 19.82
CA TYR A 120 -7.06 8.44 19.14
C TYR A 120 -7.55 9.45 20.16
N ALA A 121 -6.77 10.51 20.40
CA ALA A 121 -6.96 11.41 21.54
C ALA A 121 -7.05 10.60 22.86
N ASP A 122 -8.17 10.69 23.56
CA ASP A 122 -8.41 9.95 24.81
C ASP A 122 -9.22 8.66 24.64
N ILE A 123 -9.46 8.23 23.39
CA ILE A 123 -10.27 7.05 23.09
C ILE A 123 -9.37 5.87 22.77
N ASP A 124 -9.46 4.80 23.55
CA ASP A 124 -8.82 3.52 23.26
C ASP A 124 -9.65 2.71 22.27
N ILE A 125 -9.00 2.09 21.30
CA ILE A 125 -9.63 1.35 20.22
C ILE A 125 -9.05 -0.07 20.17
N VAL A 126 -9.94 -1.05 20.06
CA VAL A 126 -9.59 -2.43 19.70
C VAL A 126 -10.22 -2.74 18.36
N ALA A 127 -9.42 -3.14 17.39
CA ALA A 127 -9.92 -3.48 16.08
C ALA A 127 -9.58 -4.91 15.67
N GLU A 128 -10.52 -5.52 14.94
CA GLU A 128 -10.37 -6.81 14.28
C GLU A 128 -10.48 -6.59 12.77
N ILE A 129 -9.56 -7.19 12.00
CA ILE A 129 -9.44 -6.99 10.55
C ILE A 129 -9.69 -8.31 9.85
N LYS A 130 -10.62 -8.36 8.90
CA LYS A 130 -10.93 -9.56 8.13
C LYS A 130 -11.02 -9.30 6.63
N GLY A 131 -10.30 -10.11 5.86
CA GLY A 131 -10.49 -10.24 4.42
C GLY A 131 -11.29 -11.50 4.13
N VAL A 132 -12.45 -11.36 3.48
CA VAL A 132 -13.37 -12.47 3.21
C VAL A 132 -13.88 -12.45 1.77
N GLY A 133 -14.01 -13.63 1.16
CA GLY A 133 -14.50 -13.77 -0.22
C GLY A 133 -16.01 -13.56 -0.38
N LYS A 134 -16.76 -13.41 0.74
CA LYS A 134 -18.19 -13.11 0.79
C LYS A 134 -18.44 -12.04 1.86
N SER A 135 -19.65 -11.99 2.42
CA SER A 135 -19.98 -11.15 3.57
C SER A 135 -19.24 -11.57 4.85
N ALA A 136 -19.13 -10.65 5.80
CA ALA A 136 -18.71 -10.96 7.16
C ALA A 136 -19.69 -11.91 7.83
N ALA A 137 -19.27 -12.56 8.91
CA ALA A 137 -20.08 -13.47 9.71
C ALA A 137 -20.05 -13.04 11.18
N GLU A 138 -21.09 -13.39 11.94
CA GLU A 138 -21.21 -13.08 13.37
C GLU A 138 -19.99 -13.50 14.19
N LYS A 139 -19.33 -14.62 13.82
CA LYS A 139 -18.09 -15.07 14.46
C LYS A 139 -16.97 -14.02 14.47
N HIS A 140 -16.94 -13.11 13.46
CA HIS A 140 -15.94 -12.04 13.41
C HIS A 140 -16.26 -10.95 14.45
N ALA A 141 -17.53 -10.60 14.61
CA ALA A 141 -17.99 -9.70 15.66
C ALA A 141 -17.79 -10.30 17.06
N ALA A 142 -18.02 -11.62 17.21
CA ALA A 142 -17.77 -12.33 18.46
C ALA A 142 -16.26 -12.39 18.81
N GLN A 143 -15.40 -12.48 17.80
CA GLN A 143 -13.94 -12.41 18.01
C GLN A 143 -13.52 -11.02 18.49
N LEU A 144 -14.05 -9.96 17.87
CA LEU A 144 -13.82 -8.58 18.32
C LEU A 144 -14.30 -8.37 19.77
N GLU A 145 -15.49 -8.88 20.11
CA GLU A 145 -16.03 -8.80 21.47
C GLU A 145 -15.11 -9.45 22.50
N LYS A 146 -14.54 -10.62 22.17
CA LYS A 146 -13.56 -11.28 23.03
C LYS A 146 -12.37 -10.36 23.33
N TRP A 147 -11.86 -9.66 22.34
CA TRP A 147 -10.72 -8.76 22.51
C TRP A 147 -11.07 -7.48 23.24
N ALA A 148 -12.26 -6.91 22.97
CA ALA A 148 -12.75 -5.74 23.71
C ALA A 148 -12.97 -6.07 25.20
N SER A 149 -13.55 -7.24 25.50
CA SER A 149 -13.71 -7.73 26.88
C SER A 149 -12.36 -7.99 27.56
N GLN A 150 -11.37 -8.54 26.84
CA GLN A 150 -10.03 -8.73 27.40
C GLN A 150 -9.36 -7.38 27.69
N PHE A 151 -9.50 -6.42 26.81
CA PHE A 151 -8.98 -5.06 27.02
C PHE A 151 -9.61 -4.41 28.27
N LEU A 152 -10.93 -4.55 28.44
CA LEU A 152 -11.63 -4.06 29.65
C LEU A 152 -11.05 -4.68 30.94
N ILE A 153 -10.76 -5.99 30.94
CA ILE A 153 -10.16 -6.68 32.07
C ILE A 153 -8.76 -6.14 32.38
N ASP A 154 -7.95 -5.94 31.31
CA ASP A 154 -6.54 -5.56 31.45
C ASP A 154 -6.38 -4.06 31.82
N HIS A 155 -7.30 -3.18 31.39
CA HIS A 155 -7.18 -1.71 31.49
C HIS A 155 -8.27 -1.07 32.37
N GLY A 156 -9.35 -1.77 32.72
CA GLY A 156 -10.39 -1.30 33.61
C GLY A 156 -11.44 -0.39 32.97
N HIS A 157 -11.42 -0.19 31.66
CA HIS A 157 -12.42 0.59 30.89
C HIS A 157 -12.68 -0.02 29.53
N GLN A 158 -13.86 0.28 28.97
CA GLN A 158 -14.32 -0.27 27.69
C GLN A 158 -13.65 0.48 26.53
N PRO A 159 -12.98 -0.21 25.59
CA PRO A 159 -12.47 0.41 24.37
C PRO A 159 -13.59 0.58 23.34
N ARG A 160 -13.37 1.43 22.34
CA ARG A 160 -14.18 1.40 21.11
C ARG A 160 -13.80 0.17 20.29
N ALA A 161 -14.80 -0.65 19.96
CA ALA A 161 -14.62 -1.88 19.21
C ALA A 161 -14.91 -1.66 17.74
N LEU A 162 -13.91 -1.87 16.86
CA LEU A 162 -13.98 -1.58 15.44
C LEU A 162 -13.73 -2.84 14.61
N LEU A 163 -14.70 -3.28 13.81
CA LEU A 163 -14.56 -4.38 12.87
C LEU A 163 -14.35 -3.83 11.45
N ILE A 164 -13.18 -4.09 10.90
CA ILE A 164 -12.76 -3.64 9.57
C ILE A 164 -12.76 -4.83 8.61
N VAL A 165 -13.59 -4.78 7.56
CA VAL A 165 -13.78 -5.95 6.67
C VAL A 165 -13.54 -5.60 5.21
N ASN A 166 -12.63 -6.33 4.56
CA ASN A 166 -12.55 -6.42 3.11
C ASN A 166 -13.46 -7.55 2.64
N GLY A 167 -14.75 -7.22 2.42
CA GLY A 167 -15.74 -8.16 1.93
C GLY A 167 -15.68 -8.30 0.41
N TYR A 168 -16.07 -9.51 -0.09
CA TYR A 168 -16.09 -9.82 -1.53
C TYR A 168 -14.78 -9.48 -2.24
N ASN A 169 -13.66 -9.64 -1.55
CA ASN A 169 -12.33 -9.21 -1.97
C ASN A 169 -11.83 -9.84 -3.29
N MET A 170 -12.45 -10.93 -3.73
CA MET A 170 -12.17 -11.59 -5.00
C MET A 170 -12.91 -10.95 -6.19
N LEU A 171 -13.84 -10.04 -5.93
CA LEU A 171 -14.60 -9.35 -6.96
C LEU A 171 -14.05 -7.93 -7.21
N PRO A 172 -14.09 -7.43 -8.46
CA PRO A 172 -13.92 -6.01 -8.75
C PRO A 172 -14.91 -5.15 -7.94
N LEU A 173 -14.55 -3.89 -7.66
CA LEU A 173 -15.37 -3.02 -6.81
C LEU A 173 -16.78 -2.80 -7.35
N ASP A 174 -16.93 -2.62 -8.66
CA ASP A 174 -18.19 -2.44 -9.37
C ASP A 174 -19.12 -3.66 -9.35
N GLN A 175 -18.58 -4.84 -8.99
CA GLN A 175 -19.32 -6.09 -8.85
C GLN A 175 -19.66 -6.43 -7.39
N ARG A 176 -19.22 -5.62 -6.42
CA ARG A 176 -19.50 -5.81 -4.99
C ARG A 176 -20.83 -5.17 -4.62
N THR A 177 -21.93 -5.74 -5.08
CA THR A 177 -23.28 -5.22 -4.88
C THR A 177 -23.97 -5.72 -3.61
N GLU A 178 -23.44 -6.78 -3.02
CA GLU A 178 -24.01 -7.40 -1.83
C GLU A 178 -23.49 -6.76 -0.54
N GLU A 179 -24.34 -6.76 0.49
CA GLU A 179 -24.01 -6.23 1.80
C GLU A 179 -22.86 -7.00 2.48
N VAL A 180 -21.81 -6.28 2.88
CA VAL A 180 -20.67 -6.87 3.59
C VAL A 180 -21.06 -7.30 5.01
N PHE A 181 -21.97 -6.57 5.66
CA PHE A 181 -22.44 -6.85 7.02
C PHE A 181 -23.91 -7.29 6.99
N PRO A 182 -24.22 -8.61 7.06
CA PRO A 182 -25.60 -9.10 7.05
C PRO A 182 -26.41 -8.64 8.26
N ASP A 183 -27.74 -8.50 8.11
CA ASP A 183 -28.63 -8.03 9.18
C ASP A 183 -28.60 -8.90 10.44
N GLN A 184 -28.37 -10.20 10.30
CA GLN A 184 -28.20 -11.10 11.44
C GLN A 184 -27.06 -10.69 12.35
N MET A 185 -25.94 -10.27 11.74
CA MET A 185 -24.75 -9.81 12.46
C MET A 185 -24.98 -8.45 13.13
N LEU A 186 -25.80 -7.58 12.54
CA LEU A 186 -26.04 -6.23 13.04
C LEU A 186 -26.65 -6.24 14.44
N LYS A 187 -27.61 -7.12 14.72
CA LYS A 187 -28.23 -7.23 16.06
C LYS A 187 -27.17 -7.51 17.11
N TYR A 188 -26.26 -8.45 16.83
CA TYR A 188 -25.15 -8.78 17.73
C TYR A 188 -24.23 -7.58 17.92
N SER A 189 -23.72 -7.02 16.84
CA SER A 189 -22.74 -5.93 16.88
C SER A 189 -23.29 -4.66 17.53
N THR A 190 -24.56 -4.30 17.24
CA THR A 190 -25.22 -3.15 17.86
C THR A 190 -25.40 -3.32 19.35
N SER A 191 -25.78 -4.53 19.82
CA SER A 191 -25.91 -4.82 21.26
C SER A 191 -24.56 -4.78 22.01
N ARG A 192 -23.45 -4.84 21.30
CA ARG A 192 -22.07 -4.77 21.81
C ARG A 192 -21.38 -3.44 21.51
N GLU A 193 -22.14 -2.46 21.02
CA GLU A 193 -21.65 -1.13 20.66
C GLU A 193 -20.45 -1.14 19.69
N GLN A 194 -20.38 -2.16 18.81
CA GLN A 194 -19.32 -2.29 17.83
C GLN A 194 -19.59 -1.42 16.61
N THR A 195 -18.55 -0.82 16.05
CA THR A 195 -18.56 -0.12 14.75
C THR A 195 -18.12 -1.08 13.66
N LEU A 196 -18.87 -1.14 12.56
CA LEU A 196 -18.60 -1.99 11.41
C LEU A 196 -18.27 -1.10 10.21
N ILE A 197 -17.06 -1.22 9.69
CA ILE A 197 -16.60 -0.45 8.51
C ILE A 197 -15.96 -1.39 7.49
N THR A 198 -16.22 -1.14 6.19
CA THR A 198 -15.51 -1.84 5.12
C THR A 198 -14.15 -1.18 4.83
N THR A 199 -13.21 -1.95 4.29
CA THR A 199 -11.92 -1.39 3.86
C THR A 199 -12.07 -0.38 2.73
N THR A 200 -13.11 -0.51 1.89
CA THR A 200 -13.45 0.48 0.86
C THR A 200 -13.86 1.81 1.50
N GLN A 201 -14.72 1.78 2.53
CA GLN A 201 -15.10 2.98 3.28
C GLN A 201 -13.90 3.59 4.03
N LEU A 202 -13.02 2.77 4.60
CA LEU A 202 -11.79 3.23 5.24
C LEU A 202 -10.87 3.93 4.24
N LEU A 203 -10.77 3.40 3.01
CA LEU A 203 -10.00 4.05 1.93
C LEU A 203 -10.63 5.38 1.51
N CYS A 204 -11.96 5.46 1.38
CA CYS A 204 -12.65 6.72 1.07
C CYS A 204 -12.46 7.77 2.17
N LEU A 205 -12.59 7.37 3.44
CA LEU A 205 -12.31 8.21 4.60
C LEU A 205 -10.89 8.76 4.55
N PHE A 206 -9.92 7.89 4.29
CA PHE A 206 -8.52 8.27 4.16
C PHE A 206 -8.31 9.28 3.02
N ILE A 207 -8.88 9.03 1.83
CA ILE A 207 -8.78 9.94 0.68
C ILE A 207 -9.42 11.29 0.97
N GLU A 208 -10.59 11.34 1.63
CA GLU A 208 -11.23 12.61 2.00
C GLU A 208 -10.32 13.42 2.93
N ILE A 209 -9.80 12.80 3.99
CA ILE A 209 -8.93 13.48 4.95
C ILE A 209 -7.61 13.93 4.31
N GLN A 210 -7.03 13.14 3.40
CA GLN A 210 -5.84 13.57 2.65
C GLN A 210 -6.10 14.79 1.75
N LYS A 211 -7.30 14.92 1.19
CA LYS A 211 -7.71 16.08 0.37
C LYS A 211 -8.15 17.27 1.23
N HIS A 212 -8.73 17.00 2.38
CA HIS A 212 -9.38 17.96 3.27
C HIS A 212 -8.97 17.71 4.73
N PRO A 213 -7.70 18.02 5.12
CA PRO A 213 -7.20 17.73 6.47
C PRO A 213 -8.02 18.41 7.58
N GLU A 214 -8.70 19.49 7.26
CA GLU A 214 -9.57 20.23 8.19
C GLU A 214 -10.77 19.41 8.67
N CYS A 215 -11.20 18.38 7.95
CA CYS A 215 -12.32 17.53 8.34
C CYS A 215 -11.91 16.31 9.20
N GLN A 216 -10.63 16.09 9.43
CA GLN A 216 -10.13 14.87 10.07
C GLN A 216 -10.80 14.59 11.41
N GLU A 217 -10.79 15.56 12.31
CA GLU A 217 -11.36 15.41 13.65
C GLU A 217 -12.85 15.01 13.59
N GLU A 218 -13.64 15.72 12.79
CA GLU A 218 -15.07 15.46 12.61
C GLU A 218 -15.31 14.04 12.08
N ARG A 219 -14.55 13.62 11.06
CA ARG A 219 -14.73 12.32 10.41
C ARG A 219 -14.31 11.16 11.31
N ILE A 220 -13.23 11.32 12.05
CA ILE A 220 -12.80 10.28 12.99
C ILE A 220 -13.78 10.19 14.16
N GLN A 221 -14.27 11.31 14.69
CA GLN A 221 -15.28 11.31 15.75
C GLN A 221 -16.60 10.66 15.27
N GLU A 222 -17.04 10.93 14.03
CA GLU A 222 -18.19 10.27 13.42
C GLU A 222 -17.98 8.74 13.36
N LEU A 223 -16.82 8.29 12.88
CA LEU A 223 -16.49 6.86 12.85
C LEU A 223 -16.54 6.24 14.25
N LEU A 224 -15.85 6.86 15.22
CA LEU A 224 -15.72 6.32 16.56
C LEU A 224 -17.01 6.41 17.39
N SER A 225 -17.94 7.31 17.08
CA SER A 225 -19.26 7.40 17.71
C SER A 225 -20.31 6.48 17.07
N THR A 226 -20.04 5.94 15.89
CA THR A 226 -20.99 5.06 15.19
C THR A 226 -21.14 3.72 15.91
N ILE A 227 -22.39 3.26 16.06
CA ILE A 227 -22.75 1.92 16.54
C ILE A 227 -23.45 1.17 15.41
N GLY A 228 -22.96 -0.02 15.06
CA GLY A 228 -23.42 -0.78 13.90
C GLY A 228 -22.69 -0.39 12.63
N ARG A 229 -23.36 -0.41 11.48
CA ARG A 229 -22.77 -0.07 10.18
C ARG A 229 -22.36 1.40 10.13
N TYR A 230 -21.15 1.65 9.68
CA TYR A 230 -20.72 2.98 9.28
C TYR A 230 -21.38 3.30 7.93
N ASN A 231 -22.22 4.33 7.88
CA ASN A 231 -23.08 4.61 6.72
C ASN A 231 -22.52 5.69 5.78
N ARG A 232 -21.36 6.30 6.11
CA ARG A 232 -20.69 7.21 5.19
C ARG A 232 -19.93 6.41 4.11
N TYR A 233 -19.71 6.97 2.94
CA TYR A 233 -19.00 6.36 1.81
C TYR A 233 -19.62 5.06 1.31
N THR A 234 -20.95 4.97 1.31
CA THR A 234 -21.68 3.86 0.66
C THR A 234 -21.49 3.87 -0.85
N ASP A 235 -21.32 5.06 -1.43
CA ASP A 235 -20.87 5.25 -2.80
C ASP A 235 -19.39 5.66 -2.79
N TYR A 236 -18.52 4.80 -3.32
CA TYR A 236 -17.08 5.03 -3.40
C TYR A 236 -16.68 5.85 -4.63
N SER A 237 -17.59 6.05 -5.61
CA SER A 237 -17.26 6.62 -6.94
C SER A 237 -16.78 8.08 -6.88
N GLU A 238 -17.11 8.81 -5.81
CA GLU A 238 -16.61 10.15 -5.55
C GLU A 238 -15.10 10.18 -5.21
N PHE A 239 -14.56 9.06 -4.71
CA PHE A 239 -13.19 8.97 -4.20
C PHE A 239 -12.31 8.04 -5.04
N ILE A 240 -12.88 6.98 -5.62
CA ILE A 240 -12.18 5.94 -6.36
C ILE A 240 -12.75 5.90 -7.77
N THR A 241 -11.94 6.32 -8.75
CA THR A 241 -12.32 6.34 -10.17
C THR A 241 -11.76 5.13 -10.92
N GLN A 242 -12.48 4.69 -11.96
CA GLN A 242 -12.00 3.68 -12.90
C GLN A 242 -11.02 4.26 -13.91
#